data_8de07f3c4709b4de9515f53bd648a535
#
_entry.id   8de07f3c4709b4de9515f53bd648a535
#
_cell.length_a   1.000
_cell.length_b   1.000
_cell.length_c   1.000
_cell.angle_alpha   90.00
_cell.angle_beta   90.00
_cell.angle_gamma   90.00
#
_symmetry.space_group_name_H-M   'P 1'
#
loop_
_entity.id
_entity.type
_entity.pdbx_description
1 polymer ?
#
loop_
_entity_poly.entity_id
_entity_poly.type
_entity_poly.pdbx_seq_one_letter_code
_entity_poly.pdbx_strand_id
1 'polypeptide(L)'
;EQTYSEEVDKRIDLNLTNDPYQDYLKAITAQGTHNGYFSLDKKRHMVDPNVKSVKDEELGEKVLVADDIDAYDLILKDKESLLAFPERLDSDEQIARKNVRFIFSHSALREGWDNPNVFVICTLKHSDNVISRRQEVGRGLRLAVDRHGTRMDSGYLPLGEVHRLNNLTVITNESYVEFVGNLQKEMLENLATRPSKANPQYFTGKTLVSELGGQMVVDADTANEIFFYLRS
;
A
#
# COMPACT_ATOMS: atom_id res chain seq x y z
N GLU A 1 -0.45 8.02 21.47
CA GLU A 1 -1.72 8.75 21.40
C GLU A 1 -1.54 10.25 21.67
N GLN A 2 -0.89 10.66 22.76
CA GLN A 2 -0.68 12.06 23.09
C GLN A 2 -0.01 12.85 21.96
N THR A 3 1.11 12.37 21.42
CA THR A 3 1.84 13.01 20.31
C THR A 3 0.97 13.16 19.06
N TYR A 4 0.11 12.16 18.77
CA TYR A 4 -0.81 12.25 17.65
C TYR A 4 -1.84 13.36 17.83
N SER A 5 -2.46 13.44 19.01
CA SER A 5 -3.42 14.50 19.32
C SER A 5 -2.78 15.89 19.21
N GLU A 6 -1.59 16.08 19.76
CA GLU A 6 -0.84 17.34 19.64
C GLU A 6 -0.54 17.73 18.18
N GLU A 7 -0.23 16.75 17.31
CA GLU A 7 0.02 17.00 15.89
C GLU A 7 -1.26 17.30 15.11
N VAL A 8 -2.39 16.68 15.47
CA VAL A 8 -3.71 17.00 14.90
C VAL A 8 -4.12 18.41 15.28
N ASP A 9 -4.01 18.77 16.56
CA ASP A 9 -4.39 20.10 17.06
C ASP A 9 -3.62 21.24 16.35
N LYS A 10 -2.34 21.02 16.02
CA LYS A 10 -1.54 21.98 15.25
C LYS A 10 -2.05 22.20 13.81
N ARG A 11 -2.82 21.26 13.25
CA ARG A 11 -3.35 21.31 11.89
C ARG A 11 -4.78 21.78 11.80
N ILE A 12 -5.47 21.93 12.94
CA ILE A 12 -6.82 22.47 12.98
C ILE A 12 -6.76 23.98 12.78
N ASP A 13 -7.37 24.45 11.68
CA ASP A 13 -7.59 25.88 11.44
C ASP A 13 -9.05 26.24 11.75
N LEU A 14 -9.25 27.01 12.80
CA LEU A 14 -10.58 27.44 13.25
C LEU A 14 -11.25 28.44 12.28
N ASN A 15 -10.48 29.07 11.39
CA ASN A 15 -11.01 30.00 10.40
C ASN A 15 -11.55 29.29 9.15
N LEU A 16 -11.16 28.03 8.91
CA LEU A 16 -11.68 27.24 7.82
C LEU A 16 -13.01 26.61 8.25
N THR A 17 -14.10 27.19 7.77
CA THR A 17 -15.45 26.68 7.93
C THR A 17 -15.88 25.96 6.65
N ASN A 18 -16.65 24.88 6.79
CA ASN A 18 -17.11 24.02 5.70
C ASN A 18 -15.99 23.30 4.90
N ASP A 19 -14.85 23.05 5.53
CA ASP A 19 -13.80 22.20 4.97
C ASP A 19 -13.96 20.77 5.54
N PRO A 20 -14.28 19.76 4.70
CA PRO A 20 -14.50 18.39 5.17
C PRO A 20 -13.28 17.80 5.87
N TYR A 21 -12.07 18.21 5.50
CA TYR A 21 -10.85 17.71 6.15
C TYR A 21 -10.68 18.33 7.54
N GLN A 22 -11.01 19.61 7.71
CA GLN A 22 -11.00 20.26 9.03
C GLN A 22 -12.06 19.68 9.96
N ASP A 23 -13.24 19.38 9.43
CA ASP A 23 -14.30 18.71 10.19
C ASP A 23 -13.86 17.32 10.64
N TYR A 24 -13.18 16.56 9.76
CA TYR A 24 -12.57 15.29 10.10
C TYR A 24 -11.50 15.43 11.20
N LEU A 25 -10.58 16.39 11.10
CA LEU A 25 -9.53 16.61 12.10
C LEU A 25 -10.10 16.94 13.49
N LYS A 26 -11.23 17.67 13.55
CA LYS A 26 -11.91 18.01 14.81
C LYS A 26 -12.63 16.82 15.43
N ALA A 27 -13.08 15.86 14.61
CA ALA A 27 -13.85 14.71 15.06
C ALA A 27 -13.00 13.50 15.44
N ILE A 28 -11.79 13.39 14.86
CA ILE A 28 -10.96 12.19 15.04
C ILE A 28 -10.31 12.13 16.41
N THR A 29 -10.29 10.96 17.01
CA THR A 29 -9.56 10.70 18.26
C THR A 29 -8.37 9.80 17.99
N ALA A 30 -7.28 9.99 18.74
CA ALA A 30 -6.08 9.15 18.62
C ALA A 30 -6.42 7.66 18.74
N GLN A 31 -7.31 7.32 19.65
CA GLN A 31 -7.75 5.95 19.91
C GLN A 31 -8.48 5.30 18.73
N GLY A 32 -9.26 6.08 17.97
CA GLY A 32 -9.98 5.61 16.79
C GLY A 32 -9.11 5.43 15.54
N THR A 33 -7.84 5.90 15.57
CA THR A 33 -6.99 5.90 14.37
C THR A 33 -6.12 4.68 14.19
N HIS A 34 -6.08 3.77 15.16
CA HIS A 34 -5.22 2.59 15.07
C HIS A 34 -5.99 1.29 15.22
N ASN A 35 -5.53 0.28 14.51
CA ASN A 35 -5.99 -1.08 14.65
C ASN A 35 -4.77 -2.04 14.60
N GLY A 36 -4.91 -3.22 15.13
CA GLY A 36 -3.85 -4.21 15.22
C GLY A 36 -4.30 -5.56 14.68
N TYR A 37 -3.49 -6.13 13.80
CA TYR A 37 -3.67 -7.49 13.32
C TYR A 37 -2.81 -8.44 14.17
N PHE A 38 -3.27 -8.70 15.38
CA PHE A 38 -2.66 -9.64 16.31
C PHE A 38 -3.71 -10.18 17.29
N SER A 39 -3.49 -11.41 17.76
CA SER A 39 -4.28 -12.04 18.82
C SER A 39 -3.56 -11.96 20.16
N LEU A 40 -4.29 -12.21 21.25
CA LEU A 40 -3.73 -12.38 22.58
C LEU A 40 -3.73 -13.87 22.93
N ASP A 41 -2.60 -14.40 23.40
CA ASP A 41 -2.53 -15.73 23.97
C ASP A 41 -3.20 -15.78 25.35
N LYS A 42 -3.28 -17.00 25.96
CA LYS A 42 -3.84 -17.19 27.30
C LYS A 42 -3.11 -16.42 28.40
N LYS A 43 -1.90 -15.95 28.13
CA LYS A 43 -1.06 -15.14 29.05
C LYS A 43 -1.10 -13.65 28.70
N ARG A 44 -1.98 -13.24 27.76
CA ARG A 44 -2.09 -11.87 27.25
C ARG A 44 -0.85 -11.36 26.52
N HIS A 45 -0.03 -12.24 25.94
CA HIS A 45 0.99 -11.83 25.00
C HIS A 45 0.41 -11.68 23.60
N MET A 46 0.87 -10.67 22.87
CA MET A 46 0.50 -10.48 21.47
C MET A 46 1.11 -11.58 20.62
N VAL A 47 0.30 -12.29 19.89
CA VAL A 47 0.68 -13.35 18.95
C VAL A 47 0.02 -13.12 17.62
N ASP A 48 0.55 -13.71 16.55
CA ASP A 48 -0.12 -13.69 15.26
C ASP A 48 -1.49 -14.40 15.37
N PRO A 49 -2.54 -13.83 14.76
CA PRO A 49 -3.81 -14.51 14.67
C PRO A 49 -3.63 -15.87 13.97
N ASN A 50 -4.13 -16.91 14.58
CA ASN A 50 -4.16 -18.22 13.93
C ASN A 50 -5.26 -18.22 12.88
N VAL A 51 -4.86 -18.26 11.63
CA VAL A 51 -5.79 -18.45 10.51
C VAL A 51 -5.97 -19.95 10.32
N LYS A 52 -7.16 -20.45 10.63
CA LYS A 52 -7.53 -21.86 10.44
C LYS A 52 -8.44 -21.98 9.23
N SER A 53 -8.18 -22.98 8.40
CA SER A 53 -9.10 -23.38 7.35
C SER A 53 -10.18 -24.26 7.98
N VAL A 54 -11.39 -23.72 8.13
CA VAL A 54 -12.56 -24.46 8.61
C VAL A 54 -13.45 -24.76 7.41
N LYS A 55 -13.99 -25.99 7.35
CA LYS A 55 -14.97 -26.33 6.34
C LYS A 55 -16.32 -25.75 6.75
N ASP A 56 -16.83 -24.85 5.92
CA ASP A 56 -18.18 -24.32 6.10
C ASP A 56 -19.20 -25.44 5.86
N GLU A 57 -20.04 -25.72 6.82
CA GLU A 57 -21.01 -26.80 6.76
C GLU A 57 -22.16 -26.51 5.79
N GLU A 58 -22.46 -25.22 5.52
CA GLU A 58 -23.54 -24.82 4.61
C GLU A 58 -23.09 -24.74 3.16
N LEU A 59 -21.85 -24.24 2.91
CA LEU A 59 -21.30 -24.03 1.57
C LEU A 59 -20.41 -25.19 1.09
N GLY A 60 -19.98 -26.07 1.99
CA GLY A 60 -19.09 -27.19 1.67
C GLY A 60 -17.65 -26.78 1.29
N GLU A 61 -17.35 -25.50 1.30
CA GLU A 61 -16.06 -24.92 0.95
C GLU A 61 -15.20 -24.66 2.19
N LYS A 62 -13.87 -24.55 1.97
CA LYS A 62 -12.94 -24.20 3.03
C LYS A 62 -12.94 -22.68 3.21
N VAL A 63 -13.40 -22.20 4.35
CA VAL A 63 -13.36 -20.78 4.76
C VAL A 63 -12.17 -20.57 5.71
N LEU A 64 -11.44 -19.49 5.52
CA LEU A 64 -10.38 -19.08 6.43
C LEU A 64 -11.01 -18.28 7.58
N VAL A 65 -10.84 -18.79 8.80
CA VAL A 65 -11.31 -18.13 10.02
C VAL A 65 -10.10 -17.69 10.83
N ALA A 66 -10.04 -16.40 11.15
CA ALA A 66 -9.03 -15.81 12.03
C ALA A 66 -9.55 -15.65 13.45
N ASP A 67 -8.67 -15.70 14.44
CA ASP A 67 -9.04 -15.50 15.85
C ASP A 67 -9.52 -14.05 16.13
N ASP A 68 -9.07 -13.09 15.28
CA ASP A 68 -9.55 -11.69 15.28
C ASP A 68 -10.22 -11.40 13.93
N ILE A 69 -11.52 -11.70 13.84
CA ILE A 69 -12.29 -11.58 12.61
C ILE A 69 -12.45 -10.12 12.20
N ASP A 70 -12.64 -9.20 13.13
CA ASP A 70 -12.90 -7.79 12.83
C ASP A 70 -11.67 -7.11 12.22
N ALA A 71 -10.49 -7.33 12.80
CA ALA A 71 -9.24 -6.81 12.26
C ALA A 71 -8.87 -7.46 10.92
N TYR A 72 -9.11 -8.77 10.78
CA TYR A 72 -8.92 -9.50 9.53
C TYR A 72 -9.81 -8.94 8.41
N ASP A 73 -11.09 -8.78 8.68
CA ASP A 73 -12.06 -8.29 7.70
C ASP A 73 -11.73 -6.85 7.28
N LEU A 74 -11.42 -5.97 8.22
CA LEU A 74 -11.05 -4.58 7.90
C LEU A 74 -9.77 -4.51 7.07
N ILE A 75 -8.72 -5.21 7.47
CA ILE A 75 -7.40 -5.04 6.87
C ILE A 75 -7.28 -5.79 5.53
N LEU A 76 -7.85 -6.98 5.42
CA LEU A 76 -7.67 -7.84 4.25
C LEU A 76 -8.83 -7.82 3.25
N LYS A 77 -10.06 -7.63 3.72
CA LYS A 77 -11.26 -7.64 2.85
C LYS A 77 -11.79 -6.24 2.58
N ASP A 78 -11.95 -5.41 3.60
CA ASP A 78 -12.56 -4.08 3.49
C ASP A 78 -11.51 -2.98 3.26
N LYS A 79 -10.70 -3.15 2.22
CA LYS A 79 -9.63 -2.21 1.87
C LYS A 79 -10.15 -0.82 1.50
N GLU A 80 -11.37 -0.74 0.99
CA GLU A 80 -12.00 0.53 0.58
C GLU A 80 -12.26 1.43 1.78
N SER A 81 -12.70 0.88 2.90
CA SER A 81 -12.87 1.65 4.14
C SER A 81 -11.56 2.27 4.63
N LEU A 82 -10.42 1.59 4.45
CA LEU A 82 -9.10 2.13 4.81
C LEU A 82 -8.64 3.28 3.90
N LEU A 83 -9.25 3.46 2.74
CA LEU A 83 -8.95 4.54 1.79
C LEU A 83 -9.92 5.72 1.92
N ALA A 84 -11.07 5.50 2.53
CA ALA A 84 -12.14 6.48 2.65
C ALA A 84 -11.97 7.40 3.87
N PHE A 85 -12.62 8.55 3.83
CA PHE A 85 -12.90 9.38 5.00
C PHE A 85 -14.33 9.14 5.48
N PRO A 86 -14.61 9.29 6.79
CA PRO A 86 -15.96 9.25 7.29
C PRO A 86 -16.87 10.28 6.62
N GLU A 87 -18.10 9.88 6.36
CA GLU A 87 -19.14 10.73 5.80
C GLU A 87 -20.28 10.93 6.81
N ARG A 88 -21.08 11.98 6.62
CA ARG A 88 -22.14 12.36 7.56
C ARG A 88 -23.22 11.29 7.77
N LEU A 89 -23.43 10.42 6.79
CA LEU A 89 -24.44 9.36 6.82
C LEU A 89 -23.89 8.00 7.23
N ASP A 90 -22.59 7.90 7.52
CA ASP A 90 -22.00 6.66 7.98
C ASP A 90 -22.52 6.25 9.35
N SER A 91 -22.67 4.96 9.56
CA SER A 91 -22.91 4.40 10.89
C SER A 91 -21.65 4.51 11.76
N ASP A 92 -21.81 4.39 13.09
CA ASP A 92 -20.67 4.41 14.02
C ASP A 92 -19.62 3.34 13.68
N GLU A 93 -20.05 2.18 13.21
CA GLU A 93 -19.15 1.10 12.77
C GLU A 93 -18.38 1.50 11.49
N GLN A 94 -19.05 2.09 10.51
CA GLN A 94 -18.40 2.59 9.30
C GLN A 94 -17.41 3.71 9.61
N ILE A 95 -17.77 4.63 10.51
CA ILE A 95 -16.89 5.70 10.98
C ILE A 95 -15.64 5.11 11.64
N ALA A 96 -15.81 4.12 12.51
CA ALA A 96 -14.69 3.47 13.19
C ALA A 96 -13.73 2.80 12.18
N ARG A 97 -14.24 2.10 11.18
CA ARG A 97 -13.44 1.48 10.11
C ARG A 97 -12.70 2.51 9.26
N LYS A 98 -13.38 3.58 8.85
CA LYS A 98 -12.82 4.65 8.02
C LYS A 98 -11.81 5.54 8.77
N ASN A 99 -11.79 5.53 10.09
CA ASN A 99 -10.86 6.30 10.90
C ASN A 99 -9.48 5.66 11.05
N VAL A 100 -9.31 4.37 10.73
CA VAL A 100 -8.05 3.66 10.89
C VAL A 100 -6.97 4.27 9.99
N ARG A 101 -5.86 4.71 10.59
CA ARG A 101 -4.68 5.32 9.91
C ARG A 101 -3.38 4.58 10.24
N PHE A 102 -3.36 3.84 11.34
CA PHE A 102 -2.22 3.08 11.80
C PHE A 102 -2.61 1.61 11.93
N ILE A 103 -1.85 0.75 11.28
CA ILE A 103 -2.04 -0.70 11.35
C ILE A 103 -0.80 -1.30 11.97
N PHE A 104 -0.98 -1.98 13.11
CA PHE A 104 0.06 -2.72 13.78
C PHE A 104 -0.03 -4.20 13.40
N SER A 105 1.08 -4.79 12.99
CA SER A 105 1.12 -6.20 12.61
C SER A 105 2.41 -6.84 13.08
N HIS A 106 2.33 -8.07 13.58
CA HIS A 106 3.51 -8.86 13.92
C HIS A 106 4.10 -9.57 12.70
N SER A 107 3.33 -10.38 12.00
CA SER A 107 3.80 -11.13 10.81
C SER A 107 2.73 -11.28 9.73
N ALA A 108 1.49 -11.06 10.05
CA ALA A 108 0.34 -11.43 9.21
C ALA A 108 0.20 -10.65 7.91
N LEU A 109 0.77 -9.46 7.81
CA LEU A 109 0.74 -8.67 6.58
C LEU A 109 1.86 -9.02 5.58
N ARG A 110 2.54 -10.17 5.77
CA ARG A 110 3.69 -10.53 4.93
C ARG A 110 3.34 -10.88 3.51
N GLU A 111 2.20 -11.56 3.28
CA GLU A 111 1.79 -12.02 1.96
C GLU A 111 0.36 -11.59 1.64
N GLY A 112 0.13 -11.23 0.39
CA GLY A 112 -1.21 -10.95 -0.15
C GLY A 112 -1.85 -9.62 0.25
N TRP A 113 -1.36 -8.91 1.25
CA TRP A 113 -1.91 -7.60 1.63
C TRP A 113 -1.46 -6.51 0.67
N ASP A 114 -2.42 -5.74 0.20
CA ASP A 114 -2.26 -4.74 -0.84
C ASP A 114 -3.16 -3.53 -0.56
N ASN A 115 -2.55 -2.38 -0.25
CA ASN A 115 -3.24 -1.10 -0.16
C ASN A 115 -2.36 -0.03 -0.83
N PRO A 116 -2.85 0.71 -1.83
CA PRO A 116 -2.05 1.72 -2.54
C PRO A 116 -1.69 2.93 -1.69
N ASN A 117 -2.43 3.22 -0.61
CA ASN A 117 -2.24 4.40 0.23
C ASN A 117 -1.41 4.12 1.48
N VAL A 118 -0.32 3.37 1.33
CA VAL A 118 0.68 3.18 2.39
C VAL A 118 1.79 4.23 2.21
N PHE A 119 1.84 5.21 3.09
CA PHE A 119 2.80 6.33 3.02
C PHE A 119 3.92 6.22 4.04
N VAL A 120 3.72 5.44 5.10
CA VAL A 120 4.73 5.23 6.16
C VAL A 120 4.79 3.77 6.52
N ILE A 121 5.99 3.22 6.56
CA ILE A 121 6.28 1.89 7.08
C ILE A 121 7.25 2.05 8.25
N CYS A 122 6.86 1.56 9.43
CA CYS A 122 7.70 1.54 10.61
C CYS A 122 8.05 0.09 10.96
N THR A 123 9.32 -0.28 10.79
CA THR A 123 9.80 -1.64 11.10
C THR A 123 10.51 -1.65 12.44
N LEU A 124 9.84 -2.18 13.45
CA LEU A 124 10.38 -2.31 14.82
C LEU A 124 11.17 -3.61 15.02
N LYS A 125 10.94 -4.60 14.18
CA LYS A 125 11.59 -5.91 14.25
C LYS A 125 12.91 -5.91 13.50
N HIS A 126 13.93 -6.50 14.11
CA HIS A 126 15.17 -6.81 13.40
C HIS A 126 14.93 -8.00 12.45
N SER A 127 15.27 -7.85 11.19
CA SER A 127 15.21 -8.92 10.19
C SER A 127 16.45 -8.87 9.31
N ASP A 128 17.16 -9.98 9.21
CA ASP A 128 18.34 -10.10 8.32
C ASP A 128 17.96 -10.60 6.92
N ASN A 129 16.69 -10.96 6.71
CA ASN A 129 16.24 -11.50 5.44
C ASN A 129 15.93 -10.38 4.42
N VAL A 130 16.80 -10.23 3.42
CA VAL A 130 16.67 -9.25 2.34
C VAL A 130 15.35 -9.39 1.58
N ILE A 131 14.87 -10.61 1.34
CA ILE A 131 13.62 -10.86 0.63
C ILE A 131 12.43 -10.32 1.44
N SER A 132 12.38 -10.62 2.74
CA SER A 132 11.33 -10.08 3.62
C SER A 132 11.34 -8.55 3.64
N ARG A 133 12.51 -7.93 3.74
CA ARG A 133 12.64 -6.46 3.70
C ARG A 133 12.15 -5.87 2.37
N ARG A 134 12.47 -6.50 1.24
CA ARG A 134 11.96 -6.07 -0.07
C ARG A 134 10.44 -6.17 -0.17
N GLN A 135 9.85 -7.23 0.35
CA GLN A 135 8.41 -7.41 0.39
C GLN A 135 7.73 -6.37 1.27
N GLU A 136 8.28 -6.05 2.43
CA GLU A 136 7.76 -5.03 3.35
C GLU A 136 7.77 -3.64 2.70
N VAL A 137 8.91 -3.19 2.18
CA VAL A 137 9.04 -1.88 1.50
C VAL A 137 8.22 -1.84 0.23
N GLY A 138 8.18 -2.93 -0.53
CA GLY A 138 7.42 -3.04 -1.79
C GLY A 138 5.91 -2.77 -1.63
N ARG A 139 5.36 -2.94 -0.43
CA ARG A 139 3.95 -2.63 -0.15
C ARG A 139 3.64 -1.14 -0.22
N GLY A 140 4.60 -0.28 0.13
CA GLY A 140 4.45 1.17 0.03
C GLY A 140 4.94 1.77 -1.28
N LEU A 141 5.51 0.98 -2.20
CA LEU A 141 6.01 1.45 -3.48
C LEU A 141 4.91 1.40 -4.56
N ARG A 142 3.76 1.99 -4.25
CA ARG A 142 2.62 2.07 -5.15
C ARG A 142 2.18 3.51 -5.32
N LEU A 143 1.58 3.81 -6.48
CA LEU A 143 0.94 5.09 -6.67
C LEU A 143 -0.32 5.17 -5.80
N ALA A 144 -0.44 6.25 -5.05
CA ALA A 144 -1.62 6.54 -4.27
C ALA A 144 -2.86 6.65 -5.15
N VAL A 145 -4.01 6.37 -4.58
CA VAL A 145 -5.31 6.56 -5.23
C VAL A 145 -6.16 7.54 -4.42
N ASP A 146 -7.03 8.26 -5.10
CA ASP A 146 -8.05 9.08 -4.46
C ASP A 146 -9.22 8.20 -3.96
N ARG A 147 -10.25 8.86 -3.39
CA ARG A 147 -11.48 8.19 -2.91
C ARG A 147 -12.26 7.45 -4.00
N HIS A 148 -11.99 7.72 -5.27
CA HIS A 148 -12.65 7.10 -6.43
C HIS A 148 -11.81 6.00 -7.07
N GLY A 149 -10.65 5.69 -6.50
CA GLY A 149 -9.70 4.71 -7.03
C GLY A 149 -8.83 5.24 -8.19
N THR A 150 -8.88 6.55 -8.47
CA THR A 150 -8.07 7.17 -9.52
C THR A 150 -6.62 7.26 -9.05
N ARG A 151 -5.69 6.79 -9.87
CA ARG A 151 -4.25 6.84 -9.56
C ARG A 151 -3.73 8.27 -9.64
N MET A 152 -2.99 8.67 -8.62
CA MET A 152 -2.37 9.99 -8.51
C MET A 152 -1.03 10.02 -9.26
N ASP A 153 -1.08 9.89 -10.57
CA ASP A 153 0.08 9.89 -11.47
C ASP A 153 0.22 11.21 -12.27
N SER A 154 1.17 11.25 -13.19
CA SER A 154 1.43 12.43 -14.04
C SER A 154 0.34 12.73 -15.07
N GLY A 155 -0.59 11.83 -15.29
CA GLY A 155 -1.79 12.07 -16.12
C GLY A 155 -2.86 12.85 -15.38
N TYR A 156 -2.82 12.83 -14.05
CA TYR A 156 -3.82 13.47 -13.19
C TYR A 156 -3.28 14.68 -12.42
N LEU A 157 -2.00 14.65 -12.04
CA LEU A 157 -1.36 15.69 -11.24
C LEU A 157 -0.10 16.26 -11.95
N PRO A 158 0.25 17.53 -11.70
CA PRO A 158 1.55 18.06 -12.07
C PRO A 158 2.69 17.21 -11.45
N LEU A 159 3.80 17.03 -12.18
CA LEU A 159 4.88 16.13 -11.80
C LEU A 159 5.43 16.41 -10.37
N GLY A 160 5.55 17.67 -9.98
CA GLY A 160 5.99 18.04 -8.63
C GLY A 160 5.03 17.56 -7.53
N GLU A 161 3.73 17.59 -7.77
CA GLU A 161 2.71 17.11 -6.85
C GLU A 161 2.69 15.57 -6.80
N VAL A 162 2.90 14.89 -7.93
CA VAL A 162 3.04 13.43 -7.98
C VAL A 162 4.13 12.95 -7.04
N HIS A 163 5.30 13.57 -7.10
CA HIS A 163 6.44 13.20 -6.23
C HIS A 163 6.19 13.55 -4.76
N ARG A 164 5.50 14.64 -4.49
CA ARG A 164 5.17 15.05 -3.12
C ARG A 164 4.17 14.09 -2.49
N LEU A 165 3.17 13.65 -3.25
CA LEU A 165 2.11 12.77 -2.76
C LEU A 165 2.60 11.32 -2.64
N ASN A 166 3.30 10.82 -3.65
CA ASN A 166 3.76 9.43 -3.71
C ASN A 166 5.12 9.23 -3.04
N ASN A 167 5.27 9.75 -1.83
CA ASN A 167 6.49 9.61 -1.05
C ASN A 167 6.30 8.56 0.04
N LEU A 168 7.10 7.51 0.02
CA LEU A 168 7.15 6.49 1.06
C LEU A 168 8.22 6.84 2.09
N THR A 169 7.79 7.00 3.34
CA THR A 169 8.70 7.15 4.48
C THR A 169 8.91 5.81 5.17
N VAL A 170 10.16 5.39 5.29
CA VAL A 170 10.52 4.15 6.02
C VAL A 170 11.22 4.54 7.31
N ILE A 171 10.61 4.21 8.44
CA ILE A 171 11.16 4.42 9.79
C ILE A 171 11.70 3.07 10.27
N THR A 172 12.99 3.01 10.60
CA THR A 172 13.65 1.74 10.84
C THR A 172 14.93 1.88 11.65
N ASN A 173 15.52 0.74 12.03
CA ASN A 173 16.83 0.69 12.69
C ASN A 173 18.00 0.87 11.70
N GLU A 174 19.21 1.06 12.19
CA GLU A 174 20.41 1.36 11.38
C GLU A 174 20.70 0.32 10.30
N SER A 175 20.50 -0.97 10.56
CA SER A 175 20.75 -2.05 9.58
C SER A 175 19.82 -2.01 8.38
N TYR A 176 18.71 -1.34 8.51
CA TYR A 176 17.73 -1.17 7.44
C TYR A 176 18.04 0.04 6.55
N VAL A 177 18.73 1.04 7.08
CA VAL A 177 19.13 2.25 6.34
C VAL A 177 20.05 1.87 5.17
N GLU A 178 21.03 1.00 5.42
CA GLU A 178 21.92 0.48 4.37
C GLU A 178 21.15 -0.31 3.31
N PHE A 179 20.20 -1.16 3.74
CA PHE A 179 19.33 -1.90 2.82
C PHE A 179 18.50 -0.98 1.93
N VAL A 180 17.86 0.05 2.49
CA VAL A 180 17.04 1.01 1.71
C VAL A 180 17.92 1.79 0.73
N GLY A 181 19.12 2.22 1.15
CA GLY A 181 20.09 2.89 0.28
C GLY A 181 20.50 2.02 -0.91
N ASN A 182 20.79 0.75 -0.68
CA ASN A 182 21.14 -0.20 -1.74
C ASN A 182 19.93 -0.46 -2.67
N LEU A 183 18.72 -0.58 -2.14
CA LEU A 183 17.51 -0.74 -2.94
C LEU A 183 17.25 0.48 -3.83
N GLN A 184 17.40 1.69 -3.30
CA GLN A 184 17.25 2.93 -4.07
C GLN A 184 18.29 3.02 -5.20
N LYS A 185 19.53 2.65 -4.91
CA LYS A 185 20.62 2.62 -5.93
C LYS A 185 20.29 1.63 -7.04
N GLU A 186 19.87 0.40 -6.69
CA GLU A 186 19.45 -0.62 -7.67
C GLU A 186 18.28 -0.13 -8.54
N MET A 187 17.28 0.51 -7.93
CA MET A 187 16.16 1.09 -8.67
C MET A 187 16.61 2.19 -9.64
N LEU A 188 17.50 3.09 -9.21
CA LEU A 188 18.05 4.14 -10.07
C LEU A 188 18.84 3.56 -11.24
N GLU A 189 19.69 2.55 -11.01
CA GLU A 189 20.45 1.86 -12.05
C GLU A 189 19.52 1.19 -13.07
N ASN A 190 18.46 0.53 -12.60
CA ASN A 190 17.46 -0.08 -13.48
C ASN A 190 16.65 0.96 -14.29
N LEU A 191 16.39 2.13 -13.71
CA LEU A 191 15.69 3.23 -14.40
C LEU A 191 16.60 3.96 -15.38
N ALA A 192 17.88 4.13 -15.07
CA ALA A 192 18.85 4.79 -15.95
C ALA A 192 19.03 4.08 -17.30
N THR A 193 18.78 2.78 -17.34
CA THR A 193 18.84 1.98 -18.59
C THR A 193 17.54 2.03 -19.40
N ARG A 194 16.47 2.63 -18.86
CA ARG A 194 15.18 2.74 -19.57
C ARG A 194 15.05 4.11 -20.22
N PRO A 195 14.75 4.19 -21.51
CA PRO A 195 14.48 5.48 -22.15
C PRO A 195 13.25 6.12 -21.49
N SER A 196 13.33 7.43 -21.25
CA SER A 196 12.23 8.23 -20.68
C SER A 196 10.99 8.28 -21.58
N LYS A 197 11.17 8.00 -22.86
CA LYS A 197 10.08 7.82 -23.84
C LYS A 197 10.36 6.53 -24.62
N ALA A 198 9.33 5.73 -24.80
CA ALA A 198 9.42 4.59 -25.68
C ALA A 198 9.78 5.08 -27.12
N ASN A 199 10.67 4.36 -27.78
CA ASN A 199 10.99 4.54 -29.19
C ASN A 199 11.14 3.15 -29.82
N PRO A 200 11.10 3.02 -31.16
CA PRO A 200 11.25 1.72 -31.81
C PRO A 200 12.51 0.96 -31.39
N GLN A 201 13.65 1.67 -31.25
CA GLN A 201 14.92 1.05 -30.88
C GLN A 201 14.89 0.35 -29.52
N TYR A 202 14.00 0.79 -28.61
CA TYR A 202 13.82 0.13 -27.30
C TYR A 202 13.36 -1.33 -27.44
N PHE A 203 12.62 -1.63 -28.49
CA PHE A 203 12.07 -2.96 -28.74
C PHE A 203 13.00 -3.84 -29.56
N THR A 204 13.88 -3.26 -30.37
CA THR A 204 14.81 -3.99 -31.24
C THR A 204 15.75 -4.89 -30.44
N GLY A 205 15.91 -6.14 -30.87
CA GLY A 205 16.74 -7.15 -30.24
C GLY A 205 16.10 -7.84 -29.02
N LYS A 206 14.89 -7.45 -28.60
CA LYS A 206 14.14 -8.18 -27.55
C LYS A 206 13.50 -9.43 -28.11
N THR A 207 13.33 -10.43 -27.27
CA THR A 207 12.63 -11.68 -27.64
C THR A 207 11.16 -11.58 -27.21
N LEU A 208 10.26 -11.74 -28.17
CA LEU A 208 8.84 -11.95 -27.91
C LEU A 208 8.59 -13.45 -27.75
N VAL A 209 7.74 -13.78 -26.78
CA VAL A 209 7.29 -15.16 -26.54
C VAL A 209 5.78 -15.19 -26.76
N SER A 210 5.31 -16.02 -27.68
CA SER A 210 3.88 -16.21 -27.89
C SER A 210 3.26 -17.08 -26.78
N GLU A 211 1.96 -17.01 -26.61
CA GLU A 211 1.22 -17.88 -25.67
C GLU A 211 1.43 -19.39 -25.94
N LEU A 212 1.77 -19.76 -27.18
CA LEU A 212 2.08 -21.13 -27.60
C LEU A 212 3.57 -21.49 -27.44
N GLY A 213 4.38 -20.63 -26.82
CA GLY A 213 5.81 -20.86 -26.56
C GLY A 213 6.74 -20.56 -27.74
N GLY A 214 6.23 -20.06 -28.86
CA GLY A 214 7.07 -19.60 -29.99
C GLY A 214 7.88 -18.35 -29.57
N GLN A 215 9.13 -18.31 -29.98
CA GLN A 215 10.04 -17.17 -29.72
C GLN A 215 10.42 -16.47 -31.03
N MET A 216 10.42 -15.14 -30.99
CA MET A 216 10.85 -14.29 -32.11
C MET A 216 11.70 -13.14 -31.58
N VAL A 217 12.84 -12.90 -32.23
CA VAL A 217 13.67 -11.71 -31.94
C VAL A 217 13.11 -10.55 -32.74
N VAL A 218 12.85 -9.45 -32.07
CA VAL A 218 12.27 -8.22 -32.64
C VAL A 218 13.34 -7.55 -33.51
N ASP A 219 13.10 -7.48 -34.81
CA ASP A 219 13.88 -6.67 -35.75
C ASP A 219 13.41 -5.20 -35.79
N ALA A 220 14.01 -4.38 -36.64
CA ALA A 220 13.69 -2.96 -36.71
C ALA A 220 12.26 -2.69 -37.22
N ASP A 221 11.77 -3.51 -38.14
CA ASP A 221 10.44 -3.35 -38.74
C ASP A 221 9.35 -3.73 -37.72
N THR A 222 9.51 -4.89 -37.09
CA THR A 222 8.65 -5.34 -36.00
C THR A 222 8.65 -4.37 -34.82
N ALA A 223 9.81 -3.77 -34.50
CA ALA A 223 9.92 -2.77 -33.44
C ALA A 223 9.09 -1.50 -33.76
N ASN A 224 9.07 -1.07 -35.02
CA ASN A 224 8.24 0.03 -35.47
C ASN A 224 6.75 -0.34 -35.36
N GLU A 225 6.33 -1.50 -35.81
CA GLU A 225 4.96 -1.96 -35.70
C GLU A 225 4.46 -2.01 -34.25
N ILE A 226 5.26 -2.59 -33.33
CA ILE A 226 4.98 -2.60 -31.90
C ILE A 226 4.81 -1.18 -31.36
N PHE A 227 5.73 -0.29 -31.71
CA PHE A 227 5.70 1.09 -31.26
C PHE A 227 4.43 1.83 -31.71
N PHE A 228 4.05 1.68 -32.99
CA PHE A 228 2.83 2.29 -33.52
C PHE A 228 1.56 1.70 -32.87
N TYR A 229 1.52 0.39 -32.66
CA TYR A 229 0.40 -0.27 -31.99
C TYR A 229 0.18 0.19 -30.54
N LEU A 230 1.27 0.39 -29.80
CA LEU A 230 1.20 0.85 -28.40
C LEU A 230 0.87 2.36 -28.28
N ARG A 231 0.93 3.10 -29.37
CA ARG A 231 0.65 4.52 -29.40
C ARG A 231 -0.76 4.86 -29.92
N SER A 232 -1.41 3.91 -30.56
CA SER A 232 -2.79 4.03 -31.03
C SER A 232 -3.77 3.82 -29.87
#